data_83f3e08abd6a837092a5914035047127
#
_entry.id   83f3e08abd6a837092a5914035047127
#
_cell.length_a   1.000
_cell.length_b   1.000
_cell.length_c   1.000
_cell.angle_alpha   90.00
_cell.angle_beta   90.00
_cell.angle_gamma   90.00
#
_symmetry.space_group_name_H-M   'P 1'
#
loop_
_entity.id
_entity.type
_entity.pdbx_description
1 polymer ?
#
loop_
_entity_poly.entity_id
_entity_poly.type
_entity_poly.pdbx_seq_one_letter_code
_entity_poly.pdbx_strand_id
1 'polypeptide(L)'
;MAVDNDQQATRGDQLLTCWGASEGTAGMANQVRGVALALGVPLELHQTILKYPWRWFPPRFIPWKPEVFVDSAQFTGEPRLVISCGRQGAVASLAWKRQLKDRVFTVNIQDAKVSPDCFDLVCVPEHDDLRGPNVITTLGAVHHMSPARLAEARARGPVHGLERLGPGFVTVLIGGPTRLYAFSESDYQKFSEQLRSLVRAEKRLAILPSRRSDPRWVARLQQDFGRDQYVWDFVSPNPYCEALALGSHLVVTCDSVSMISEAAATEKPLYIAYLAERRAPRRLGQFHRAFEAAGIARPFDGTLAEWTYASPDPTAVVAAAIRDRLRAATVS
;
A
#
# COMPACT_ATOMS: atom_id res chain seq x y z
N MET A 1 -52.52 -6.52 19.39
CA MET A 1 -51.43 -5.83 20.09
C MET A 1 -50.11 -6.48 19.72
N ALA A 2 -49.49 -5.99 18.72
CA ALA A 2 -48.12 -6.36 18.36
C ALA A 2 -47.65 -5.34 17.30
N VAL A 3 -47.23 -4.18 17.72
CA VAL A 3 -46.47 -3.19 16.94
C VAL A 3 -45.63 -2.45 17.96
N ASP A 4 -44.33 -2.61 17.94
CA ASP A 4 -43.30 -1.71 18.45
C ASP A 4 -42.03 -2.52 18.80
N ASN A 5 -41.35 -3.01 17.77
CA ASN A 5 -39.98 -3.48 18.01
C ASN A 5 -39.03 -3.19 16.84
N ASP A 6 -39.43 -2.30 15.92
CA ASP A 6 -38.65 -2.02 14.71
C ASP A 6 -38.08 -0.57 14.64
N GLN A 7 -38.15 0.18 15.76
CA GLN A 7 -37.65 1.56 15.78
C GLN A 7 -36.37 1.81 16.62
N GLN A 8 -35.76 0.77 17.19
CA GLN A 8 -34.51 0.95 17.94
C GLN A 8 -33.23 0.64 17.18
N ALA A 9 -33.30 0.18 15.93
CA ALA A 9 -32.11 -0.11 15.11
C ALA A 9 -31.57 1.08 14.31
N THR A 10 -32.19 2.26 14.35
CA THR A 10 -31.89 3.38 13.44
C THR A 10 -31.26 4.63 14.07
N ARG A 11 -30.77 4.58 15.30
CA ARG A 11 -30.10 5.73 15.95
C ARG A 11 -28.56 5.67 16.02
N GLY A 12 -27.90 4.67 15.44
CA GLY A 12 -26.43 4.46 15.51
C GLY A 12 -25.65 4.76 14.24
N ASP A 13 -26.28 4.97 13.11
CA ASP A 13 -25.61 5.06 11.81
C ASP A 13 -25.63 6.49 11.25
N GLN A 14 -25.18 7.48 12.06
CA GLN A 14 -24.67 8.70 11.44
C GLN A 14 -23.41 8.28 10.68
N LEU A 15 -23.50 8.28 9.33
CA LEU A 15 -22.37 8.01 8.43
C LEU A 15 -21.12 8.70 8.96
N LEU A 16 -20.15 7.90 9.41
CA LEU A 16 -18.92 8.42 10.00
C LEU A 16 -18.19 9.23 8.93
N THR A 17 -18.18 10.55 9.06
CA THR A 17 -17.46 11.41 8.10
C THR A 17 -15.97 11.16 8.23
N CYS A 18 -15.40 10.48 7.23
CA CYS A 18 -14.00 10.09 7.20
C CYS A 18 -13.23 10.89 6.15
N TRP A 19 -12.21 11.60 6.60
CA TRP A 19 -11.27 12.28 5.72
C TRP A 19 -9.94 11.56 5.66
N GLY A 20 -9.39 11.49 4.44
CA GLY A 20 -8.06 10.96 4.19
C GLY A 20 -7.07 12.09 3.92
N ALA A 21 -5.86 11.98 4.44
CA ALA A 21 -4.80 12.95 4.21
C ALA A 21 -3.52 12.29 3.70
N SER A 22 -3.02 12.70 2.53
CA SER A 22 -1.75 12.20 1.99
C SER A 22 -1.07 13.21 1.08
N GLU A 23 0.22 12.98 0.81
CA GLU A 23 1.01 13.83 -0.11
C GLU A 23 0.60 13.65 -1.60
N GLY A 24 -0.39 12.81 -1.91
CA GLY A 24 -0.86 12.56 -3.27
C GLY A 24 -0.11 11.48 -4.02
N THR A 25 0.89 10.80 -3.43
CA THR A 25 1.48 9.61 -4.05
C THR A 25 0.48 8.47 -4.05
N ALA A 26 0.40 7.71 -5.15
CA ALA A 26 -0.57 6.63 -5.29
C ALA A 26 -0.47 5.59 -4.16
N GLY A 27 0.75 5.23 -3.74
CA GLY A 27 0.96 4.26 -2.66
C GLY A 27 0.37 4.72 -1.32
N MET A 28 0.58 5.99 -0.93
CA MET A 28 0.03 6.54 0.31
C MET A 28 -1.49 6.70 0.25
N ALA A 29 -2.01 7.21 -0.86
CA ALA A 29 -3.44 7.34 -1.09
C ALA A 29 -4.15 5.97 -1.04
N ASN A 30 -3.54 4.94 -1.61
CA ASN A 30 -4.07 3.57 -1.60
C ASN A 30 -4.07 2.95 -0.19
N GLN A 31 -3.10 3.27 0.66
CA GLN A 31 -3.10 2.85 2.07
C GLN A 31 -4.30 3.46 2.82
N VAL A 32 -4.52 4.77 2.66
CA VAL A 32 -5.67 5.46 3.28
C VAL A 32 -7.00 4.89 2.76
N ARG A 33 -7.13 4.72 1.43
CA ARG A 33 -8.34 4.13 0.82
C ARG A 33 -8.58 2.70 1.30
N GLY A 34 -7.52 1.90 1.44
CA GLY A 34 -7.62 0.52 1.92
C GLY A 34 -8.24 0.44 3.30
N VAL A 35 -7.78 1.27 4.24
CA VAL A 35 -8.31 1.31 5.61
C VAL A 35 -9.76 1.80 5.62
N ALA A 36 -10.09 2.88 4.91
CA ALA A 36 -11.45 3.40 4.83
C ALA A 36 -12.42 2.37 4.22
N LEU A 37 -12.00 1.68 3.16
CA LEU A 37 -12.77 0.60 2.54
C LEU A 37 -13.01 -0.56 3.51
N ALA A 38 -11.98 -0.98 4.25
CA ALA A 38 -12.10 -2.05 5.24
C ALA A 38 -12.97 -1.65 6.43
N LEU A 39 -13.07 -0.36 6.75
CA LEU A 39 -14.00 0.18 7.73
C LEU A 39 -15.45 0.23 7.23
N GLY A 40 -15.64 0.24 5.89
CA GLY A 40 -16.96 0.41 5.28
C GLY A 40 -17.46 1.87 5.34
N VAL A 41 -16.55 2.85 5.41
CA VAL A 41 -16.90 4.28 5.53
C VAL A 41 -16.61 5.04 4.24
N PRO A 42 -17.48 6.01 3.85
CA PRO A 42 -17.20 6.88 2.73
C PRO A 42 -15.96 7.74 3.04
N LEU A 43 -15.06 7.89 2.07
CA LEU A 43 -13.81 8.59 2.22
C LEU A 43 -13.75 9.83 1.33
N GLU A 44 -13.55 10.99 1.92
CA GLU A 44 -13.11 12.19 1.23
C GLU A 44 -11.57 12.31 1.34
N LEU A 45 -10.88 12.24 0.21
CA LEU A 45 -9.41 12.22 0.19
C LEU A 45 -8.85 13.61 -0.13
N HIS A 46 -8.11 14.17 0.80
CA HIS A 46 -7.44 15.45 0.69
C HIS A 46 -5.96 15.27 0.32
N GLN A 47 -5.53 15.96 -0.74
CA GLN A 47 -4.11 16.05 -1.06
C GLN A 47 -3.47 17.17 -0.24
N THR A 48 -2.62 16.81 0.71
CA THR A 48 -2.03 17.75 1.66
C THR A 48 -0.63 18.15 1.22
N ILE A 49 -0.49 19.38 0.73
CA ILE A 49 0.78 19.93 0.24
C ILE A 49 1.21 21.09 1.13
N LEU A 50 2.36 20.95 1.78
CA LEU A 50 2.93 22.01 2.61
C LEU A 50 3.52 23.14 1.75
N LYS A 51 3.28 24.38 2.15
CA LYS A 51 3.94 25.55 1.60
C LYS A 51 5.44 25.54 1.86
N TYR A 52 6.19 26.24 1.03
CA TYR A 52 7.54 26.63 1.33
C TYR A 52 7.58 27.62 2.51
N PRO A 53 8.51 27.52 3.49
CA PRO A 53 9.62 26.53 3.56
C PRO A 53 9.26 25.24 4.31
N TRP A 54 8.05 25.08 4.83
CA TRP A 54 7.64 23.99 5.72
C TRP A 54 7.83 22.60 5.13
N ARG A 55 7.72 22.46 3.83
CA ARG A 55 7.93 21.17 3.15
C ARG A 55 9.33 20.57 3.38
N TRP A 56 10.31 21.32 3.87
CA TRP A 56 11.68 20.86 4.12
C TRP A 56 11.93 20.51 5.57
N PHE A 57 11.07 20.95 6.48
CA PHE A 57 11.25 20.70 7.90
C PHE A 57 10.67 19.36 8.32
N PRO A 58 11.30 18.68 9.31
CA PRO A 58 10.67 17.54 9.98
C PRO A 58 9.33 17.92 10.60
N PRO A 59 8.31 17.03 10.62
CA PRO A 59 6.96 17.32 11.11
C PRO A 59 6.90 17.93 12.51
N ARG A 60 7.82 17.56 13.39
CA ARG A 60 7.89 18.09 14.77
C ARG A 60 8.21 19.58 14.86
N PHE A 61 8.77 20.19 13.80
CA PHE A 61 9.10 21.62 13.73
C PHE A 61 8.11 22.43 12.89
N ILE A 62 7.12 21.78 12.30
CA ILE A 62 6.10 22.44 11.49
C ILE A 62 4.94 22.84 12.40
N PRO A 63 4.44 24.09 12.34
CA PRO A 63 3.22 24.45 13.02
C PRO A 63 2.04 23.62 12.52
N TRP A 64 1.30 23.00 13.43
CA TRP A 64 0.11 22.21 13.07
C TRP A 64 -1.10 23.13 12.89
N LYS A 65 -1.12 23.85 11.77
CA LYS A 65 -2.12 24.87 11.43
C LYS A 65 -2.46 24.82 9.93
N PRO A 66 -3.69 25.17 9.53
CA PRO A 66 -4.11 25.23 8.13
C PRO A 66 -3.22 26.11 7.25
N GLU A 67 -2.72 27.22 7.78
CA GLU A 67 -1.98 28.24 7.02
C GLU A 67 -0.65 27.73 6.43
N VAL A 68 -0.12 26.64 6.96
CA VAL A 68 1.13 26.02 6.44
C VAL A 68 0.90 25.20 5.17
N PHE A 69 -0.36 24.96 4.78
CA PHE A 69 -0.73 24.20 3.57
C PHE A 69 -1.05 25.12 2.40
N VAL A 70 -0.79 24.63 1.17
CA VAL A 70 -1.10 25.36 -0.08
C VAL A 70 -2.60 25.63 -0.15
N ASP A 71 -3.41 24.62 0.09
CA ASP A 71 -4.85 24.74 0.21
C ASP A 71 -5.25 24.68 1.69
N SER A 72 -5.46 25.84 2.29
CA SER A 72 -5.93 25.97 3.67
C SER A 72 -7.45 25.84 3.80
N ALA A 73 -8.21 25.99 2.70
CA ALA A 73 -9.66 25.88 2.71
C ALA A 73 -10.16 24.46 3.01
N GLN A 74 -9.38 23.45 2.67
CA GLN A 74 -9.69 22.05 2.99
C GLN A 74 -9.84 21.76 4.50
N PHE A 75 -9.43 22.69 5.38
CA PHE A 75 -9.54 22.55 6.83
C PHE A 75 -10.85 23.11 7.41
N THR A 76 -11.83 23.47 6.57
CA THR A 76 -13.14 24.02 6.97
C THR A 76 -14.14 22.93 7.19
N GLY A 77 -14.07 21.91 7.70
CA GLY A 77 -15.07 20.87 7.98
C GLY A 77 -14.81 20.19 9.32
N GLU A 78 -15.72 19.33 9.70
CA GLU A 78 -15.69 18.61 10.97
C GLU A 78 -15.72 17.08 10.75
N PRO A 79 -14.63 16.47 10.23
CA PRO A 79 -14.57 15.00 10.13
C PRO A 79 -14.59 14.38 11.52
N ARG A 80 -15.25 13.21 11.64
CA ARG A 80 -15.22 12.42 12.86
C ARG A 80 -14.02 11.47 12.89
N LEU A 81 -13.50 11.11 11.72
CA LEU A 81 -12.33 10.26 11.53
C LEU A 81 -11.38 10.89 10.51
N VAL A 82 -10.11 10.96 10.83
CA VAL A 82 -9.05 11.33 9.89
C VAL A 82 -8.04 10.20 9.80
N ILE A 83 -7.84 9.67 8.58
CA ILE A 83 -6.82 8.67 8.28
C ILE A 83 -5.73 9.34 7.46
N SER A 84 -4.53 9.42 8.00
CA SER A 84 -3.39 10.08 7.35
C SER A 84 -2.29 9.09 7.00
N CYS A 85 -1.57 9.36 5.91
CA CYS A 85 -0.40 8.60 5.51
C CYS A 85 0.72 9.53 5.01
N GLY A 86 1.93 9.23 5.45
CA GLY A 86 3.11 10.01 5.09
C GLY A 86 3.27 11.29 5.91
N ARG A 87 4.37 11.99 5.66
CA ARG A 87 4.81 13.12 6.46
C ARG A 87 3.83 14.32 6.43
N GLN A 88 3.40 14.72 5.24
CA GLN A 88 2.52 15.88 5.10
C GLN A 88 1.08 15.54 5.53
N GLY A 89 0.62 14.31 5.26
CA GLY A 89 -0.65 13.82 5.77
C GLY A 89 -0.71 13.83 7.30
N ALA A 90 0.36 13.42 7.97
CA ALA A 90 0.46 13.46 9.42
C ALA A 90 0.32 14.89 9.97
N VAL A 91 1.03 15.88 9.38
CA VAL A 91 0.90 17.28 9.77
C VAL A 91 -0.52 17.80 9.59
N ALA A 92 -1.21 17.40 8.50
CA ALA A 92 -2.61 17.76 8.28
C ALA A 92 -3.54 17.15 9.34
N SER A 93 -3.36 15.87 9.65
CA SER A 93 -4.10 15.19 10.71
C SER A 93 -3.95 15.90 12.06
N LEU A 94 -2.73 16.32 12.39
CA LEU A 94 -2.46 17.08 13.62
C LEU A 94 -3.05 18.51 13.61
N ALA A 95 -3.14 19.14 12.44
CA ALA A 95 -3.82 20.43 12.32
C ALA A 95 -5.33 20.29 12.58
N TRP A 96 -6.00 19.27 12.04
CA TRP A 96 -7.40 18.97 12.37
C TRP A 96 -7.56 18.57 13.84
N LYS A 97 -6.69 17.72 14.39
CA LYS A 97 -6.75 17.33 15.82
C LYS A 97 -6.65 18.55 16.73
N ARG A 98 -5.76 19.49 16.42
CA ARG A 98 -5.62 20.74 17.20
C ARG A 98 -6.88 21.62 17.14
N GLN A 99 -7.53 21.68 15.99
CA GLN A 99 -8.73 22.49 15.75
C GLN A 99 -9.98 21.84 16.39
N LEU A 100 -10.13 20.52 16.21
CA LEU A 100 -11.35 19.79 16.57
C LEU A 100 -11.25 19.09 17.94
N LYS A 101 -10.03 18.94 18.48
CA LYS A 101 -9.74 18.27 19.76
C LYS A 101 -10.36 16.86 19.79
N ASP A 102 -11.19 16.58 20.82
CA ASP A 102 -11.80 15.25 21.04
C ASP A 102 -12.98 14.96 20.09
N ARG A 103 -13.35 15.91 19.23
CA ARG A 103 -14.39 15.72 18.22
C ARG A 103 -13.92 14.91 17.01
N VAL A 104 -12.60 14.70 16.85
CA VAL A 104 -12.01 13.93 15.75
C VAL A 104 -11.12 12.81 16.27
N PHE A 105 -11.28 11.62 15.73
CA PHE A 105 -10.39 10.50 15.94
C PHE A 105 -9.34 10.46 14.81
N THR A 106 -8.06 10.41 15.16
CA THR A 106 -6.96 10.52 14.20
C THR A 106 -6.16 9.21 14.14
N VAL A 107 -6.02 8.69 12.92
CA VAL A 107 -5.21 7.50 12.61
C VAL A 107 -4.07 7.90 11.69
N ASN A 108 -2.84 7.61 12.08
CA ASN A 108 -1.70 7.83 11.20
C ASN A 108 -1.09 6.50 10.74
N ILE A 109 -0.94 6.35 9.44
CA ILE A 109 -0.28 5.21 8.81
C ILE A 109 1.17 5.59 8.55
N GLN A 110 2.11 4.74 8.96
CA GLN A 110 3.56 4.92 8.96
C GLN A 110 4.06 5.81 10.11
N ASP A 111 5.36 5.76 10.36
CA ASP A 111 6.04 6.59 11.36
C ASP A 111 6.17 8.05 10.86
N ALA A 112 5.38 8.94 11.43
CA ALA A 112 5.36 10.37 11.09
C ALA A 112 6.56 11.17 11.63
N LYS A 113 7.44 10.55 12.44
CA LYS A 113 8.57 11.22 13.12
C LYS A 113 8.15 12.34 14.09
N VAL A 114 6.98 12.17 14.68
CA VAL A 114 6.48 12.88 15.87
C VAL A 114 6.07 11.85 16.92
N SER A 115 5.86 12.29 18.18
CA SER A 115 5.39 11.36 19.22
C SER A 115 4.09 10.68 18.79
N PRO A 116 3.97 9.36 18.94
CA PRO A 116 2.71 8.65 18.67
C PRO A 116 1.52 9.23 19.45
N ASP A 117 1.74 9.73 20.67
CA ASP A 117 0.72 10.29 21.55
C ASP A 117 0.00 11.50 20.95
N CYS A 118 0.52 12.09 19.87
CA CYS A 118 -0.15 13.14 19.12
C CYS A 118 -1.36 12.64 18.33
N PHE A 119 -1.48 11.32 18.12
CA PHE A 119 -2.58 10.67 17.41
C PHE A 119 -3.36 9.77 18.34
N ASP A 120 -4.61 9.47 17.99
CA ASP A 120 -5.39 8.47 18.74
C ASP A 120 -4.93 7.05 18.42
N LEU A 121 -4.43 6.82 17.19
CA LEU A 121 -3.88 5.54 16.75
C LEU A 121 -2.77 5.77 15.73
N VAL A 122 -1.69 4.98 15.82
CA VAL A 122 -0.63 4.93 14.83
C VAL A 122 -0.46 3.49 14.36
N CYS A 123 -0.40 3.29 13.05
CA CYS A 123 -0.21 1.98 12.42
C CYS A 123 1.11 1.96 11.68
N VAL A 124 2.00 1.03 12.03
CA VAL A 124 3.31 0.87 11.38
C VAL A 124 3.58 -0.59 11.05
N PRO A 125 4.33 -0.89 10.00
CA PRO A 125 4.84 -2.22 9.79
C PRO A 125 5.77 -2.65 10.92
N GLU A 126 5.82 -3.95 11.22
CA GLU A 126 6.66 -4.51 12.31
C GLU A 126 8.14 -4.16 12.20
N HIS A 127 8.64 -3.99 10.98
CA HIS A 127 10.02 -3.60 10.71
C HIS A 127 10.33 -2.13 11.02
N ASP A 128 9.32 -1.34 11.37
CA ASP A 128 9.49 -0.02 11.97
C ASP A 128 9.58 -0.17 13.49
N ASP A 129 10.64 0.39 14.10
CA ASP A 129 10.92 0.21 15.54
C ASP A 129 9.97 1.00 16.46
N LEU A 130 8.95 1.66 15.91
CA LEU A 130 7.99 2.44 16.68
C LEU A 130 7.07 1.53 17.49
N ARG A 131 6.97 1.77 18.79
CA ARG A 131 6.09 1.05 19.73
C ARG A 131 5.45 2.06 20.68
N GLY A 132 4.28 1.72 21.22
CA GLY A 132 3.55 2.55 22.18
C GLY A 132 2.17 1.99 22.47
N PRO A 133 1.46 2.53 23.46
CA PRO A 133 0.12 2.04 23.86
C PRO A 133 -0.95 2.28 22.78
N ASN A 134 -0.72 3.26 21.90
CA ASN A 134 -1.57 3.59 20.77
C ASN A 134 -0.93 3.21 19.43
N VAL A 135 0.11 2.36 19.41
CA VAL A 135 0.77 1.89 18.20
C VAL A 135 0.39 0.46 17.90
N ILE A 136 -0.08 0.21 16.68
CA ILE A 136 -0.34 -1.13 16.15
C ILE A 136 0.73 -1.46 15.12
N THR A 137 1.25 -2.66 15.21
CA THR A 137 2.21 -3.20 14.23
C THR A 137 1.54 -4.23 13.34
N THR A 138 1.92 -4.28 12.06
CA THR A 138 1.40 -5.20 11.08
C THR A 138 2.51 -5.90 10.31
N LEU A 139 2.30 -7.14 9.94
CA LEU A 139 3.17 -7.83 9.00
C LEU A 139 2.85 -7.30 7.58
N GLY A 140 3.75 -6.47 7.07
CA GLY A 140 3.54 -5.74 5.81
C GLY A 140 2.83 -4.39 5.98
N ALA A 141 2.73 -3.67 4.87
CA ALA A 141 2.05 -2.39 4.80
C ALA A 141 0.55 -2.58 4.53
N VAL A 142 -0.29 -1.73 5.10
CA VAL A 142 -1.70 -1.66 4.73
C VAL A 142 -1.86 -1.32 3.25
N HIS A 143 -2.89 -1.84 2.61
CA HIS A 143 -3.12 -1.69 1.18
C HIS A 143 -4.62 -1.81 0.86
N HIS A 144 -4.98 -1.52 -0.39
CA HIS A 144 -6.36 -1.56 -0.87
C HIS A 144 -6.72 -2.85 -1.63
N MET A 145 -5.81 -3.83 -1.69
CA MET A 145 -6.05 -5.15 -2.29
C MET A 145 -6.81 -6.04 -1.31
N SER A 146 -8.13 -5.85 -1.24
CA SER A 146 -9.01 -6.69 -0.44
C SER A 146 -9.36 -8.00 -1.17
N PRO A 147 -9.78 -9.06 -0.45
CA PRO A 147 -10.29 -10.28 -1.07
C PRO A 147 -11.43 -10.02 -2.07
N ALA A 148 -12.35 -9.10 -1.76
CA ALA A 148 -13.45 -8.71 -2.64
C ALA A 148 -12.92 -8.08 -3.94
N ARG A 149 -11.97 -7.16 -3.86
CA ARG A 149 -11.37 -6.51 -5.01
C ARG A 149 -10.62 -7.50 -5.92
N LEU A 150 -9.90 -8.45 -5.32
CA LEU A 150 -9.25 -9.52 -6.07
C LEU A 150 -10.27 -10.47 -6.72
N ALA A 151 -11.37 -10.77 -6.04
CA ALA A 151 -12.47 -11.56 -6.61
C ALA A 151 -13.14 -10.86 -7.79
N GLU A 152 -13.42 -9.56 -7.68
CA GLU A 152 -13.94 -8.75 -8.79
C GLU A 152 -12.99 -8.74 -10.00
N ALA A 153 -11.68 -8.61 -9.76
CA ALA A 153 -10.68 -8.65 -10.83
C ALA A 153 -10.63 -10.04 -11.50
N ARG A 154 -10.76 -11.13 -10.74
CA ARG A 154 -10.88 -12.48 -11.29
C ARG A 154 -12.15 -12.64 -12.13
N ALA A 155 -13.28 -12.09 -11.67
CA ALA A 155 -14.56 -12.17 -12.38
C ALA A 155 -14.54 -11.38 -13.71
N ARG A 156 -13.83 -10.23 -13.75
CA ARG A 156 -13.61 -9.48 -15.00
C ARG A 156 -12.74 -10.25 -15.99
N GLY A 157 -11.85 -11.09 -15.49
CA GLY A 157 -10.88 -11.80 -16.33
C GLY A 157 -9.71 -10.91 -16.79
N PRO A 158 -8.90 -11.42 -17.72
CA PRO A 158 -7.77 -10.68 -18.27
C PRO A 158 -8.25 -9.52 -19.15
N VAL A 159 -7.64 -8.34 -18.97
CA VAL A 159 -7.98 -7.10 -19.67
C VAL A 159 -6.72 -6.37 -20.12
N HIS A 160 -6.87 -5.38 -20.98
CA HIS A 160 -5.81 -4.44 -21.39
C HIS A 160 -4.54 -5.11 -21.94
N GLY A 161 -4.71 -6.20 -22.68
CA GLY A 161 -3.61 -6.94 -23.33
C GLY A 161 -3.12 -8.16 -22.55
N LEU A 162 -3.59 -8.40 -21.33
CA LEU A 162 -3.29 -9.62 -20.58
C LEU A 162 -3.93 -10.87 -21.24
N GLU A 163 -4.99 -10.69 -22.05
CA GLU A 163 -5.74 -11.76 -22.75
C GLU A 163 -4.82 -12.60 -23.63
N ARG A 164 -3.79 -11.99 -24.20
CA ARG A 164 -2.84 -12.66 -25.09
C ARG A 164 -1.93 -13.66 -24.39
N LEU A 165 -1.83 -13.60 -23.06
CA LEU A 165 -0.96 -14.48 -22.28
C LEU A 165 -1.59 -15.85 -22.00
N GLY A 166 -2.92 -15.93 -22.06
CA GLY A 166 -3.63 -17.13 -21.59
C GLY A 166 -3.58 -17.29 -20.05
N PRO A 167 -4.15 -18.37 -19.52
CA PRO A 167 -4.18 -18.62 -18.09
C PRO A 167 -2.80 -19.00 -17.53
N GLY A 168 -2.58 -18.74 -16.25
CA GLY A 168 -1.40 -19.22 -15.53
C GLY A 168 -0.10 -18.44 -15.80
N PHE A 169 -0.19 -17.22 -16.31
CA PHE A 169 0.98 -16.36 -16.48
C PHE A 169 1.61 -15.97 -15.14
N VAL A 170 2.88 -15.58 -15.17
CA VAL A 170 3.63 -15.07 -14.02
C VAL A 170 3.55 -13.54 -14.03
N THR A 171 3.11 -12.96 -12.92
CA THR A 171 3.09 -11.50 -12.75
C THR A 171 4.43 -11.01 -12.22
N VAL A 172 5.05 -10.08 -12.92
CA VAL A 172 6.34 -9.49 -12.57
C VAL A 172 6.16 -8.00 -12.29
N LEU A 173 6.32 -7.59 -11.02
CA LEU A 173 6.20 -6.22 -10.59
C LEU A 173 7.58 -5.59 -10.40
N ILE A 174 7.83 -4.48 -11.09
CA ILE A 174 9.14 -3.82 -11.07
C ILE A 174 9.01 -2.43 -10.43
N GLY A 175 9.74 -2.23 -9.35
CA GLY A 175 9.86 -0.94 -8.69
C GLY A 175 10.79 0.03 -9.41
N GLY A 176 11.57 0.77 -8.67
CA GLY A 176 12.51 1.73 -9.24
C GLY A 176 13.66 2.05 -8.29
N PRO A 177 14.66 2.79 -8.76
CA PRO A 177 15.83 3.11 -7.96
C PRO A 177 15.44 3.84 -6.67
N THR A 178 16.12 3.49 -5.61
CA THR A 178 15.94 4.09 -4.29
C THR A 178 17.30 4.49 -3.70
N ARG A 179 17.27 5.06 -2.49
CA ARG A 179 18.52 5.29 -1.74
C ARG A 179 19.21 3.99 -1.31
N LEU A 180 18.48 2.87 -1.32
CA LEU A 180 18.95 1.56 -0.86
C LEU A 180 19.39 0.65 -2.02
N TYR A 181 18.73 0.72 -3.18
CA TYR A 181 18.93 -0.15 -4.33
C TYR A 181 19.28 0.62 -5.58
N ALA A 182 20.24 0.10 -6.35
CA ALA A 182 20.83 0.81 -7.48
C ALA A 182 20.03 0.71 -8.78
N PHE A 183 19.46 -0.45 -9.09
CA PHE A 183 18.94 -0.78 -10.41
C PHE A 183 20.03 -0.59 -11.48
N SER A 184 21.18 -1.23 -11.27
CA SER A 184 22.35 -1.16 -12.13
C SER A 184 22.18 -1.97 -13.43
N GLU A 185 23.13 -1.79 -14.37
CA GLU A 185 23.18 -2.62 -15.58
C GLU A 185 23.33 -4.12 -15.26
N SER A 186 24.18 -4.47 -14.29
CA SER A 186 24.33 -5.84 -13.84
C SER A 186 23.06 -6.41 -13.19
N ASP A 187 22.30 -5.57 -12.45
CA ASP A 187 21.00 -5.98 -11.92
C ASP A 187 20.02 -6.29 -13.06
N TYR A 188 19.98 -5.43 -14.09
CA TYR A 188 19.14 -5.67 -15.26
C TYR A 188 19.50 -6.97 -15.95
N GLN A 189 20.79 -7.20 -16.26
CA GLN A 189 21.25 -8.40 -16.94
C GLN A 189 20.89 -9.66 -16.15
N LYS A 190 21.18 -9.68 -14.85
CA LYS A 190 20.83 -10.80 -13.97
C LYS A 190 19.33 -11.06 -13.96
N PHE A 191 18.54 -10.01 -13.72
CA PHE A 191 17.08 -10.13 -13.61
C PHE A 191 16.44 -10.53 -14.94
N SER A 192 16.86 -9.93 -16.06
CA SER A 192 16.34 -10.31 -17.39
C SER A 192 16.69 -11.74 -17.75
N GLU A 193 17.87 -12.25 -17.37
CA GLU A 193 18.24 -13.65 -17.59
C GLU A 193 17.38 -14.61 -16.75
N GLN A 194 17.09 -14.25 -15.49
CA GLN A 194 16.14 -15.00 -14.67
C GLN A 194 14.73 -15.02 -15.29
N LEU A 195 14.26 -13.91 -15.87
CA LEU A 195 12.98 -13.89 -16.59
C LEU A 195 13.02 -14.72 -17.87
N ARG A 196 14.14 -14.68 -18.62
CA ARG A 196 14.32 -15.55 -19.81
C ARG A 196 14.32 -17.02 -19.45
N SER A 197 14.82 -17.42 -18.27
CA SER A 197 14.74 -18.82 -17.84
C SER A 197 13.28 -19.26 -17.64
N LEU A 198 12.40 -18.38 -17.14
CA LEU A 198 10.96 -18.68 -17.07
C LEU A 198 10.34 -18.83 -18.47
N VAL A 199 10.69 -17.94 -19.40
CA VAL A 199 10.21 -18.03 -20.79
C VAL A 199 10.66 -19.34 -21.46
N ARG A 200 11.92 -19.75 -21.24
CA ARG A 200 12.41 -21.06 -21.72
C ARG A 200 11.68 -22.25 -21.09
N ALA A 201 11.18 -22.08 -19.88
CA ALA A 201 10.30 -23.05 -19.22
C ALA A 201 8.81 -22.86 -19.58
N GLU A 202 8.54 -22.27 -20.76
CA GLU A 202 7.21 -22.04 -21.33
C GLU A 202 6.26 -21.22 -20.48
N LYS A 203 6.77 -20.43 -19.50
CA LYS A 203 5.94 -19.51 -18.74
C LYS A 203 5.70 -18.23 -19.53
N ARG A 204 4.46 -17.72 -19.46
CA ARG A 204 4.10 -16.40 -19.96
C ARG A 204 4.27 -15.36 -18.85
N LEU A 205 4.71 -14.16 -19.20
CA LEU A 205 5.02 -13.10 -18.26
C LEU A 205 4.13 -11.87 -18.48
N ALA A 206 3.51 -11.38 -17.39
CA ALA A 206 2.93 -10.06 -17.31
C ALA A 206 3.88 -9.14 -16.54
N ILE A 207 4.66 -8.33 -17.24
CA ILE A 207 5.67 -7.44 -16.67
C ILE A 207 5.07 -6.05 -16.50
N LEU A 208 4.96 -5.59 -15.25
CA LEU A 208 4.38 -4.31 -14.89
C LEU A 208 5.42 -3.43 -14.18
N PRO A 209 6.10 -2.55 -14.92
CA PRO A 209 6.95 -1.53 -14.33
C PRO A 209 6.11 -0.52 -13.55
N SER A 210 6.65 0.03 -12.47
CA SER A 210 6.04 1.11 -11.70
C SER A 210 6.41 2.48 -12.28
N ARG A 211 5.69 3.53 -11.86
CA ARG A 211 6.01 4.92 -12.21
C ARG A 211 7.42 5.36 -11.79
N ARG A 212 8.06 4.62 -10.88
CA ARG A 212 9.43 4.88 -10.40
C ARG A 212 10.48 4.10 -11.18
N SER A 213 10.07 3.18 -12.06
CA SER A 213 11.02 2.38 -12.85
C SER A 213 11.85 3.29 -13.78
N ASP A 214 13.12 2.97 -13.91
CA ASP A 214 14.01 3.71 -14.83
C ASP A 214 13.49 3.54 -16.27
N PRO A 215 13.25 4.65 -17.02
CA PRO A 215 12.76 4.56 -18.39
C PRO A 215 13.65 3.70 -19.30
N ARG A 216 14.95 3.64 -19.03
CA ARG A 216 15.90 2.79 -19.78
C ARG A 216 15.61 1.31 -19.55
N TRP A 217 15.29 0.90 -18.32
CA TRP A 217 14.88 -0.47 -18.03
C TRP A 217 13.55 -0.80 -18.71
N VAL A 218 12.59 0.13 -18.66
CA VAL A 218 11.29 -0.06 -19.32
C VAL A 218 11.45 -0.24 -20.82
N ALA A 219 12.23 0.61 -21.48
CA ALA A 219 12.48 0.48 -22.93
C ALA A 219 13.16 -0.84 -23.27
N ARG A 220 14.12 -1.30 -22.48
CA ARG A 220 14.79 -2.59 -22.68
C ARG A 220 13.86 -3.77 -22.42
N LEU A 221 13.03 -3.73 -21.40
CA LEU A 221 12.01 -4.76 -21.14
C LEU A 221 11.03 -4.88 -22.31
N GLN A 222 10.60 -3.74 -22.89
CA GLN A 222 9.79 -3.72 -24.11
C GLN A 222 10.53 -4.36 -25.30
N GLN A 223 11.80 -4.04 -25.47
CA GLN A 223 12.62 -4.60 -26.52
C GLN A 223 12.87 -6.11 -26.35
N ASP A 224 13.19 -6.54 -25.12
CA ASP A 224 13.58 -7.91 -24.79
C ASP A 224 12.37 -8.87 -24.72
N PHE A 225 11.22 -8.39 -24.26
CA PHE A 225 10.05 -9.21 -23.92
C PHE A 225 8.75 -8.80 -24.60
N GLY A 226 8.61 -7.53 -25.03
CA GLY A 226 7.34 -6.97 -25.48
C GLY A 226 6.70 -7.64 -26.69
N ARG A 227 7.47 -8.37 -27.51
CA ARG A 227 6.96 -9.12 -28.68
C ARG A 227 6.09 -10.32 -28.25
N ASP A 228 6.61 -11.14 -27.32
CA ASP A 228 6.03 -12.43 -26.98
C ASP A 228 5.41 -12.49 -25.58
N GLN A 229 5.72 -11.48 -24.74
CA GLN A 229 5.22 -11.33 -23.37
C GLN A 229 4.45 -10.01 -23.25
N TYR A 230 3.71 -9.84 -22.17
CA TYR A 230 3.09 -8.56 -21.87
C TYR A 230 4.06 -7.68 -21.05
N VAL A 231 4.33 -6.48 -21.55
CA VAL A 231 5.05 -5.44 -20.81
C VAL A 231 4.18 -4.18 -20.82
N TRP A 232 3.76 -3.69 -19.66
CA TRP A 232 2.91 -2.50 -19.57
C TRP A 232 3.64 -1.25 -20.07
N ASP A 233 2.96 -0.48 -20.92
CA ASP A 233 3.50 0.64 -21.69
C ASP A 233 3.28 2.02 -21.06
N PHE A 234 2.60 2.12 -19.91
CA PHE A 234 2.13 3.35 -19.25
C PHE A 234 1.09 4.16 -20.03
N VAL A 235 0.69 3.74 -21.23
CA VAL A 235 -0.30 4.39 -22.09
C VAL A 235 -1.66 3.70 -21.93
N SER A 236 -1.66 2.40 -22.05
CA SER A 236 -2.85 1.56 -21.81
C SER A 236 -3.31 1.64 -20.36
N PRO A 237 -4.61 1.45 -20.07
CA PRO A 237 -5.08 1.33 -18.70
C PRO A 237 -4.25 0.28 -17.94
N ASN A 238 -3.91 0.60 -16.68
CA ASN A 238 -3.03 -0.25 -15.90
C ASN A 238 -3.74 -1.52 -15.41
N PRO A 239 -3.37 -2.73 -15.88
CA PRO A 239 -4.01 -3.98 -15.49
C PRO A 239 -3.48 -4.56 -14.15
N TYR A 240 -2.99 -3.71 -13.27
CA TYR A 240 -2.28 -4.12 -12.04
C TYR A 240 -3.12 -5.06 -11.16
N CYS A 241 -4.39 -4.74 -10.96
CA CYS A 241 -5.27 -5.53 -10.12
C CYS A 241 -5.55 -6.92 -10.73
N GLU A 242 -5.82 -6.95 -12.03
CA GLU A 242 -6.06 -8.18 -12.80
C GLU A 242 -4.78 -9.02 -12.88
N ALA A 243 -3.63 -8.40 -13.08
CA ALA A 243 -2.35 -9.12 -13.09
C ALA A 243 -2.06 -9.79 -11.74
N LEU A 244 -2.32 -9.11 -10.63
CA LEU A 244 -2.25 -9.70 -9.28
C LEU A 244 -3.26 -10.84 -9.11
N ALA A 245 -4.51 -10.60 -9.50
CA ALA A 245 -5.60 -11.54 -9.29
C ALA A 245 -5.50 -12.80 -10.15
N LEU A 246 -4.96 -12.72 -11.38
CA LEU A 246 -4.95 -13.79 -12.37
C LEU A 246 -3.60 -14.50 -12.51
N GLY A 247 -2.48 -13.84 -12.19
CA GLY A 247 -1.16 -14.47 -12.23
C GLY A 247 -1.10 -15.74 -11.37
N SER A 248 -0.37 -16.75 -11.80
CA SER A 248 -0.16 -17.98 -11.03
C SER A 248 0.91 -17.80 -9.95
N HIS A 249 1.95 -17.06 -10.27
CA HIS A 249 3.08 -16.71 -9.41
C HIS A 249 3.35 -15.22 -9.50
N LEU A 250 3.93 -14.66 -8.45
CA LEU A 250 4.24 -13.26 -8.37
C LEU A 250 5.74 -13.07 -8.13
N VAL A 251 6.37 -12.26 -8.95
CA VAL A 251 7.78 -11.86 -8.77
C VAL A 251 7.79 -10.35 -8.56
N VAL A 252 8.35 -9.87 -7.44
CA VAL A 252 8.36 -8.45 -7.09
C VAL A 252 9.79 -8.03 -6.76
N THR A 253 10.26 -6.91 -7.31
CA THR A 253 11.57 -6.36 -6.95
C THR A 253 11.59 -5.89 -5.49
N CYS A 254 12.71 -6.10 -4.82
CA CYS A 254 12.88 -5.95 -3.36
C CYS A 254 12.71 -4.52 -2.82
N ASP A 255 12.61 -3.49 -3.68
CA ASP A 255 12.59 -2.08 -3.28
C ASP A 255 11.24 -1.57 -2.76
N SER A 256 10.16 -2.34 -2.90
CA SER A 256 8.80 -1.85 -2.66
C SER A 256 8.03 -2.68 -1.62
N VAL A 257 7.98 -2.20 -0.38
CA VAL A 257 7.14 -2.80 0.68
C VAL A 257 5.67 -2.89 0.25
N SER A 258 5.12 -1.82 -0.35
CA SER A 258 3.70 -1.80 -0.75
C SER A 258 3.38 -2.87 -1.80
N MET A 259 4.19 -3.00 -2.86
CA MET A 259 3.95 -3.99 -3.92
C MET A 259 4.09 -5.43 -3.41
N ILE A 260 5.06 -5.69 -2.53
CA ILE A 260 5.23 -7.00 -1.90
C ILE A 260 4.03 -7.31 -0.99
N SER A 261 3.56 -6.34 -0.20
CA SER A 261 2.38 -6.52 0.67
C SER A 261 1.09 -6.72 -0.14
N GLU A 262 0.90 -5.97 -1.22
CA GLU A 262 -0.23 -6.13 -2.15
C GLU A 262 -0.21 -7.49 -2.85
N ALA A 263 0.97 -7.95 -3.26
CA ALA A 263 1.17 -9.26 -3.86
C ALA A 263 0.84 -10.39 -2.85
N ALA A 264 1.26 -10.25 -1.60
CA ALA A 264 0.98 -11.22 -0.54
C ALA A 264 -0.51 -11.41 -0.26
N ALA A 265 -1.35 -10.40 -0.52
CA ALA A 265 -2.80 -10.50 -0.39
C ALA A 265 -3.45 -11.52 -1.35
N THR A 266 -2.73 -11.97 -2.37
CA THR A 266 -3.24 -12.94 -3.35
C THR A 266 -3.17 -14.39 -2.89
N GLU A 267 -2.39 -14.68 -1.85
CA GLU A 267 -2.07 -16.03 -1.32
C GLU A 267 -1.38 -16.96 -2.32
N LYS A 268 -0.82 -16.38 -3.39
CA LYS A 268 -0.09 -17.11 -4.43
C LYS A 268 1.41 -17.09 -4.17
N PRO A 269 2.17 -18.08 -4.67
CA PRO A 269 3.61 -18.10 -4.53
C PRO A 269 4.26 -16.77 -4.90
N LEU A 270 4.90 -16.13 -3.93
CA LEU A 270 5.47 -14.78 -4.02
C LEU A 270 6.99 -14.84 -3.95
N TYR A 271 7.64 -14.28 -4.94
CA TYR A 271 9.10 -14.20 -5.01
C TYR A 271 9.59 -12.77 -4.89
N ILE A 272 10.65 -12.57 -4.13
CA ILE A 272 11.36 -11.29 -4.03
C ILE A 272 12.61 -11.33 -4.91
N ALA A 273 12.65 -10.51 -5.95
CA ALA A 273 13.81 -10.34 -6.80
C ALA A 273 14.78 -9.33 -6.17
N TYR A 274 15.88 -9.84 -5.64
CA TYR A 274 16.89 -9.03 -4.96
C TYR A 274 17.81 -8.33 -5.95
N LEU A 275 18.00 -7.04 -5.73
CA LEU A 275 18.86 -6.13 -6.49
C LEU A 275 20.07 -5.72 -5.66
N ALA A 276 21.11 -5.20 -6.31
CA ALA A 276 22.32 -4.76 -5.63
C ALA A 276 22.05 -3.62 -4.64
N GLU A 277 22.55 -3.77 -3.44
CA GLU A 277 22.40 -2.81 -2.37
C GLU A 277 23.40 -1.65 -2.51
N ARG A 278 22.92 -0.41 -2.44
CA ARG A 278 23.77 0.78 -2.27
C ARG A 278 24.16 0.99 -0.81
N ARG A 279 23.27 0.60 0.09
CA ARG A 279 23.44 0.67 1.55
C ARG A 279 22.66 -0.47 2.18
N ALA A 280 23.16 -0.96 3.31
CA ALA A 280 22.48 -2.01 4.09
C ALA A 280 21.02 -1.61 4.40
N PRO A 281 20.03 -2.32 3.85
CA PRO A 281 18.61 -1.98 3.98
C PRO A 281 18.04 -2.52 5.30
N ARG A 282 18.52 -2.03 6.46
CA ARG A 282 18.16 -2.60 7.77
C ARG A 282 16.66 -2.88 7.91
N ARG A 283 15.82 -1.84 7.78
CA ARG A 283 14.36 -1.97 7.91
C ARG A 283 13.75 -2.83 6.80
N LEU A 284 14.10 -2.54 5.56
CA LEU A 284 13.56 -3.27 4.42
C LEU A 284 14.06 -4.72 4.39
N GLY A 285 15.31 -4.97 4.82
CA GLY A 285 15.83 -6.32 5.02
C GLY A 285 15.12 -7.08 6.16
N GLN A 286 14.72 -6.40 7.23
CA GLN A 286 13.87 -7.00 8.27
C GLN A 286 12.50 -7.40 7.72
N PHE A 287 11.89 -6.53 6.91
CA PHE A 287 10.62 -6.82 6.25
C PHE A 287 10.72 -8.07 5.36
N HIS A 288 11.74 -8.15 4.49
CA HIS A 288 11.93 -9.32 3.63
C HIS A 288 12.10 -10.60 4.46
N ARG A 289 12.99 -10.58 5.46
CA ARG A 289 13.19 -11.73 6.35
C ARG A 289 11.92 -12.13 7.11
N ALA A 290 11.09 -11.18 7.52
CA ALA A 290 9.82 -11.48 8.17
C ALA A 290 8.85 -12.21 7.22
N PHE A 291 8.78 -11.78 5.96
CA PHE A 291 7.97 -12.44 4.93
C PHE A 291 8.49 -13.83 4.57
N GLU A 292 9.81 -14.00 4.50
CA GLU A 292 10.46 -15.29 4.25
C GLU A 292 10.25 -16.25 5.44
N ALA A 293 10.46 -15.77 6.66
CA ALA A 293 10.25 -16.55 7.88
C ALA A 293 8.79 -16.98 8.08
N ALA A 294 7.84 -16.15 7.65
CA ALA A 294 6.42 -16.48 7.65
C ALA A 294 6.01 -17.43 6.49
N GLY A 295 6.94 -17.83 5.63
CA GLY A 295 6.67 -18.68 4.47
C GLY A 295 5.86 -18.00 3.36
N ILE A 296 5.69 -16.67 3.41
CA ILE A 296 4.91 -15.88 2.46
C ILE A 296 5.71 -15.68 1.17
N ALA A 297 6.99 -15.35 1.29
CA ALA A 297 7.85 -15.05 0.15
C ALA A 297 9.11 -15.91 0.13
N ARG A 298 9.69 -16.06 -1.07
CA ARG A 298 11.00 -16.70 -1.27
C ARG A 298 11.88 -15.82 -2.15
N PRO A 299 13.22 -15.91 -2.03
CA PRO A 299 14.12 -15.28 -2.98
C PRO A 299 13.88 -15.79 -4.40
N PHE A 300 13.88 -14.86 -5.38
CA PHE A 300 13.76 -15.22 -6.79
C PHE A 300 15.13 -15.57 -7.38
N ASP A 301 15.27 -16.77 -7.90
CA ASP A 301 16.47 -17.27 -8.55
C ASP A 301 16.30 -17.59 -10.05
N GLY A 302 15.08 -17.40 -10.59
CA GLY A 302 14.72 -17.73 -11.96
C GLY A 302 13.98 -19.07 -12.09
N THR A 303 13.64 -19.71 -10.97
CA THR A 303 12.80 -20.92 -10.92
C THR A 303 11.51 -20.65 -10.17
N LEU A 304 10.51 -21.51 -10.38
CA LEU A 304 9.21 -21.42 -9.71
C LEU A 304 8.87 -22.74 -9.03
N ALA A 305 8.26 -22.64 -7.85
CA ALA A 305 7.70 -23.75 -7.09
C ALA A 305 6.31 -23.38 -6.59
N GLU A 306 5.52 -24.38 -6.27
CA GLU A 306 4.20 -24.21 -5.67
C GLU A 306 4.30 -24.27 -4.14
N TRP A 307 3.63 -23.36 -3.47
CA TRP A 307 3.34 -23.40 -2.02
C TRP A 307 2.12 -22.54 -1.70
N THR A 308 1.62 -22.70 -0.51
CA THR A 308 0.48 -21.93 0.02
C THR A 308 0.87 -21.27 1.33
N TYR A 309 0.25 -20.14 1.61
CA TYR A 309 0.36 -19.41 2.86
C TYR A 309 -0.95 -18.66 3.11
N ALA A 310 -1.17 -18.22 4.34
CA ALA A 310 -2.29 -17.34 4.68
C ALA A 310 -1.85 -15.88 4.55
N SER A 311 -2.67 -15.05 3.89
CA SER A 311 -2.41 -13.61 3.77
C SER A 311 -2.39 -12.95 5.16
N PRO A 312 -1.40 -12.09 5.48
CA PRO A 312 -1.32 -11.41 6.76
C PRO A 312 -2.43 -10.37 6.99
N ASP A 313 -3.12 -9.93 5.96
CA ASP A 313 -4.18 -8.90 5.92
C ASP A 313 -3.97 -7.72 6.90
N PRO A 314 -2.91 -6.93 6.74
CA PRO A 314 -2.61 -5.81 7.62
C PRO A 314 -3.72 -4.76 7.67
N THR A 315 -4.51 -4.67 6.61
CA THR A 315 -5.60 -3.69 6.49
C THR A 315 -6.77 -4.06 7.38
N ALA A 316 -7.15 -5.34 7.44
CA ALA A 316 -8.20 -5.83 8.34
C ALA A 316 -7.80 -5.67 9.81
N VAL A 317 -6.54 -5.96 10.15
CA VAL A 317 -6.00 -5.77 11.51
C VAL A 317 -6.14 -4.30 11.95
N VAL A 318 -5.75 -3.36 11.11
CA VAL A 318 -5.85 -1.93 11.41
C VAL A 318 -7.31 -1.48 11.51
N ALA A 319 -8.16 -1.93 10.58
CA ALA A 319 -9.59 -1.58 10.61
C ALA A 319 -10.29 -2.11 11.86
N ALA A 320 -9.98 -3.33 12.30
CA ALA A 320 -10.52 -3.88 13.55
C ALA A 320 -10.14 -3.02 14.76
N ALA A 321 -8.87 -2.67 14.88
CA ALA A 321 -8.39 -1.86 15.97
C ALA A 321 -8.97 -0.42 16.00
N ILE A 322 -9.21 0.17 14.83
CA ILE A 322 -9.91 1.47 14.74
C ILE A 322 -11.35 1.33 15.26
N ARG A 323 -12.08 0.28 14.84
CA ARG A 323 -13.47 0.04 15.31
C ARG A 323 -13.53 -0.12 16.83
N ASP A 324 -12.62 -0.90 17.41
CA ASP A 324 -12.59 -1.15 18.84
C ASP A 324 -12.34 0.12 19.63
N ARG A 325 -11.41 0.97 19.19
CA ARG A 325 -11.12 2.25 19.86
C ARG A 325 -12.24 3.27 19.68
N LEU A 326 -12.89 3.34 18.52
CA LEU A 326 -14.03 4.22 18.31
C LEU A 326 -15.22 3.83 19.21
N ARG A 327 -15.47 2.53 19.38
CA ARG A 327 -16.49 2.01 20.30
C ARG A 327 -16.17 2.39 21.75
N ALA A 328 -14.94 2.20 22.18
CA ALA A 328 -14.52 2.57 23.54
C ALA A 328 -14.68 4.06 23.82
N ALA A 329 -14.36 4.93 22.84
CA ALA A 329 -14.52 6.38 22.96
C ALA A 329 -15.99 6.85 22.97
N THR A 330 -16.93 6.02 22.53
CA THR A 330 -18.37 6.37 22.53
C THR A 330 -19.05 5.99 23.85
N VAL A 331 -18.44 5.12 24.65
CA VAL A 331 -18.96 4.61 25.92
C VAL A 331 -18.46 5.42 27.13
N SER A 332 -17.40 6.21 26.95
CA SER A 332 -16.85 7.13 27.96
C SER A 332 -17.45 8.52 27.85
#